data_b4cae3a208325a9b68ebe22ec0799119
#
_entry.id   b4cae3a208325a9b68ebe22ec0799119
#
_cell.length_a   1.000
_cell.length_b   1.000
_cell.length_c   1.000
_cell.angle_alpha   90.00
_cell.angle_beta   90.00
_cell.angle_gamma   90.00
#
_symmetry.space_group_name_H-M   'P 1'
#
loop_
_entity.id
_entity.type
_entity.pdbx_description
1 polymer ?
#
loop_
_entity_poly.entity_id
_entity_poly.type
_entity_poly.pdbx_seq_one_letter_code
_entity_poly.pdbx_strand_id
1 'polypeptide(L)'
;MDTTVVDVTNSAISQVVFIVFLLIAMGVLIVQLLGMAKVFEKAGKPIWAVIVPFYNLFLLSKIAGRPDSWGIMLCISSFVPFVGSIVALVLLIIISMDIAKNFGKDSSFGIGLCFLPFVFYPILGFGDAAYSPIIETN
;
A
#
# COMPACT_ATOMS: atom_id res chain seq x y z
N MET A 1 35.19 31.80 11.35
CA MET A 1 34.21 30.95 12.10
C MET A 1 34.87 29.64 12.44
N ASP A 2 34.79 29.25 13.71
CA ASP A 2 35.40 28.02 14.19
C ASP A 2 34.74 26.81 13.54
N THR A 3 35.55 25.83 13.09
CA THR A 3 35.05 24.59 12.48
C THR A 3 34.14 23.80 13.40
N THR A 4 34.39 23.84 14.71
CA THR A 4 33.55 23.16 15.72
C THR A 4 32.14 23.75 15.75
N VAL A 5 31.97 25.06 15.63
CA VAL A 5 30.66 25.72 15.58
C VAL A 5 29.91 25.34 14.32
N VAL A 6 30.59 25.29 13.18
CA VAL A 6 30.00 24.87 11.91
C VAL A 6 29.54 23.40 11.99
N ASP A 7 30.35 22.52 12.56
CA ASP A 7 30.03 21.10 12.70
C ASP A 7 28.81 20.87 13.60
N VAL A 8 28.74 21.59 14.73
CA VAL A 8 27.59 21.50 15.64
C VAL A 8 26.32 22.01 14.97
N THR A 9 26.42 23.13 14.22
CA THR A 9 25.28 23.69 13.49
C THR A 9 24.79 22.74 12.42
N ASN A 10 25.70 22.15 11.63
CA ASN A 10 25.36 21.18 10.59
C ASN A 10 24.70 19.93 11.19
N SER A 11 25.20 19.44 12.32
CA SER A 11 24.61 18.31 13.02
C SER A 11 23.20 18.62 13.52
N ALA A 12 22.99 19.81 14.10
CA ALA A 12 21.67 20.24 14.55
C ALA A 12 20.67 20.36 13.39
N ILE A 13 21.10 20.94 12.26
CA ILE A 13 20.27 21.05 11.06
C ILE A 13 19.91 19.66 10.54
N SER A 14 20.87 18.74 10.48
CA SER A 14 20.64 17.37 10.03
C SER A 14 19.62 16.64 10.92
N GLN A 15 19.70 16.83 12.23
CA GLN A 15 18.75 16.23 13.16
C GLN A 15 17.35 16.79 12.98
N VAL A 16 17.21 18.11 12.81
CA VAL A 16 15.91 18.76 12.57
C VAL A 16 15.31 18.29 11.26
N VAL A 17 16.10 18.25 10.19
CA VAL A 17 15.64 17.76 8.87
C VAL A 17 15.19 16.31 8.98
N PHE A 18 15.93 15.46 9.70
CA PHE A 18 15.57 14.06 9.90
C PHE A 18 14.26 13.91 10.66
N ILE A 19 14.07 14.68 11.75
CA ILE A 19 12.84 14.66 12.53
C ILE A 19 11.65 15.12 11.68
N VAL A 20 11.79 16.22 10.92
CA VAL A 20 10.75 16.71 10.03
C VAL A 20 10.41 15.66 8.98
N PHE A 21 11.42 15.01 8.40
CA PHE A 21 11.21 13.91 7.43
C PHE A 21 10.43 12.76 8.06
N LEU A 22 10.78 12.35 9.29
CA LEU A 22 10.07 11.29 10.00
C LEU A 22 8.61 11.66 10.27
N LEU A 23 8.34 12.91 10.66
CA LEU A 23 6.97 13.36 10.90
C LEU A 23 6.14 13.36 9.63
N ILE A 24 6.70 13.81 8.52
CA ILE A 24 6.02 13.78 7.22
C ILE A 24 5.77 12.33 6.79
N ALA A 25 6.78 11.46 6.91
CA ALA A 25 6.66 10.05 6.56
C ALA A 25 5.58 9.35 7.40
N MET A 26 5.53 9.66 8.70
CA MET A 26 4.50 9.13 9.61
C MET A 26 3.10 9.60 9.19
N GLY A 27 2.95 10.88 8.85
CA GLY A 27 1.68 11.43 8.38
C GLY A 27 1.22 10.77 7.09
N VAL A 28 2.11 10.59 6.14
CA VAL A 28 1.83 9.90 4.87
C VAL A 28 1.42 8.46 5.12
N LEU A 29 2.13 7.75 5.99
CA LEU A 29 1.80 6.37 6.36
C LEU A 29 0.41 6.26 6.99
N ILE A 30 0.08 7.17 7.92
CA ILE A 30 -1.24 7.20 8.56
C ILE A 30 -2.34 7.41 7.51
N VAL A 31 -2.16 8.35 6.60
CA VAL A 31 -3.13 8.63 5.53
C VAL A 31 -3.29 7.41 4.63
N GLN A 32 -2.21 6.73 4.28
CA GLN A 32 -2.24 5.50 3.49
C GLN A 32 -3.02 4.39 4.22
N LEU A 33 -2.72 4.17 5.49
CA LEU A 33 -3.39 3.13 6.28
C LEU A 33 -4.88 3.42 6.45
N LEU A 34 -5.25 4.68 6.67
CA LEU A 34 -6.67 5.07 6.77
C LEU A 34 -7.39 4.88 5.43
N GLY A 35 -6.76 5.25 4.33
CA GLY A 35 -7.31 5.03 2.98
C GLY A 35 -7.51 3.55 2.70
N MET A 36 -6.51 2.73 3.01
CA MET A 36 -6.55 1.29 2.85
C MET A 36 -7.62 0.65 3.75
N ALA A 37 -7.76 1.14 5.00
CA ALA A 37 -8.81 0.70 5.91
C ALA A 37 -10.21 0.96 5.33
N LYS A 38 -10.41 2.09 4.69
CA LYS A 38 -11.67 2.41 4.01
C LYS A 38 -11.92 1.51 2.81
N VAL A 39 -10.90 1.18 2.05
CA VAL A 39 -11.00 0.22 0.94
C VAL A 39 -11.42 -1.16 1.47
N PHE A 40 -10.82 -1.61 2.56
CA PHE A 40 -11.19 -2.88 3.21
C PHE A 40 -12.63 -2.86 3.72
N GLU A 41 -13.04 -1.76 4.35
CA GLU A 41 -14.42 -1.57 4.82
C GLU A 41 -15.41 -1.66 3.65
N LYS A 42 -15.15 -0.97 2.54
CA LYS A 42 -15.97 -1.01 1.34
C LYS A 42 -16.10 -2.41 0.75
N ALA A 43 -15.03 -3.22 0.86
CA ALA A 43 -14.99 -4.58 0.36
C ALA A 43 -15.54 -5.61 1.38
N GLY A 44 -16.00 -5.16 2.54
CA GLY A 44 -16.51 -6.06 3.58
C GLY A 44 -15.43 -6.85 4.32
N LYS A 45 -14.19 -6.34 4.34
CA LYS A 45 -13.06 -6.99 5.02
C LYS A 45 -12.76 -6.30 6.35
N PRO A 46 -12.12 -7.01 7.31
CA PRO A 46 -11.81 -6.41 8.62
C PRO A 46 -10.78 -5.29 8.48
N ILE A 47 -11.08 -4.14 9.09
CA ILE A 47 -10.24 -2.93 9.02
C ILE A 47 -8.89 -3.16 9.71
N TRP A 48 -8.88 -3.89 10.83
CA TRP A 48 -7.65 -4.15 11.60
C TRP A 48 -6.60 -4.93 10.79
N ALA A 49 -7.02 -5.66 9.77
CA ALA A 49 -6.12 -6.45 8.92
C ALA A 49 -5.12 -5.59 8.15
N VAL A 50 -5.39 -4.29 7.99
CA VAL A 50 -4.47 -3.34 7.34
C VAL A 50 -3.12 -3.29 8.07
N ILE A 51 -3.13 -3.47 9.38
CA ILE A 51 -1.92 -3.40 10.23
C ILE A 51 -1.11 -4.71 10.17
N VAL A 52 -1.75 -5.83 9.85
CA VAL A 52 -1.09 -7.15 9.80
C VAL A 52 -0.52 -7.38 8.39
N PRO A 53 0.82 -7.34 8.21
CA PRO A 53 1.41 -7.27 6.86
C PRO A 53 1.08 -8.44 5.95
N PHE A 54 1.17 -9.67 6.43
CA PHE A 54 0.90 -10.85 5.58
C PHE A 54 -0.59 -11.06 5.35
N TYR A 55 -1.40 -10.84 6.36
CA TYR A 55 -2.85 -10.96 6.26
C TYR A 55 -3.43 -9.87 5.35
N ASN A 56 -2.83 -8.67 5.38
CA ASN A 56 -3.15 -7.57 4.48
C ASN A 56 -2.99 -7.99 3.02
N LEU A 57 -1.84 -8.56 2.68
CA LEU A 57 -1.57 -9.05 1.31
C LEU A 57 -2.55 -10.13 0.87
N PHE A 58 -2.89 -11.03 1.77
CA PHE A 58 -3.87 -12.09 1.52
C PHE A 58 -5.26 -11.50 1.23
N LEU A 59 -5.69 -10.53 2.04
CA LEU A 59 -6.98 -9.87 1.84
C LEU A 59 -7.01 -9.00 0.58
N LEU A 60 -5.90 -8.38 0.20
CA LEU A 60 -5.81 -7.63 -1.05
C LEU A 60 -6.11 -8.53 -2.25
N SER A 61 -5.59 -9.75 -2.26
CA SER A 61 -5.90 -10.70 -3.33
C SER A 61 -7.38 -11.08 -3.35
N LYS A 62 -8.01 -11.20 -2.19
CA LYS A 62 -9.46 -11.45 -2.09
C LYS A 62 -10.28 -10.27 -2.57
N ILE A 63 -9.90 -9.04 -2.23
CA ILE A 63 -10.57 -7.82 -2.73
C ILE A 63 -10.46 -7.73 -4.25
N ALA A 64 -9.34 -8.17 -4.82
CA ALA A 64 -9.14 -8.25 -6.25
C ALA A 64 -10.03 -9.31 -6.93
N GLY A 65 -10.64 -10.19 -6.17
CA GLY A 65 -11.44 -11.29 -6.69
C GLY A 65 -10.62 -12.51 -7.12
N ARG A 66 -9.39 -12.61 -6.64
CA ARG A 66 -8.50 -13.72 -6.96
C ARG A 66 -8.63 -14.85 -5.95
N PRO A 67 -8.32 -16.11 -6.34
CA PRO A 67 -8.34 -17.25 -5.42
C PRO A 67 -7.34 -17.08 -4.27
N ASP A 68 -7.56 -17.80 -3.19
CA ASP A 68 -6.70 -17.78 -1.99
C ASP A 68 -5.23 -18.11 -2.31
N SER A 69 -4.98 -18.92 -3.34
CA SER A 69 -3.63 -19.26 -3.79
C SER A 69 -2.79 -18.04 -4.14
N TRP A 70 -3.41 -16.97 -4.66
CA TRP A 70 -2.69 -15.73 -4.99
C TRP A 70 -2.15 -15.04 -3.74
N GLY A 71 -2.96 -14.98 -2.69
CA GLY A 71 -2.52 -14.43 -1.39
C GLY A 71 -1.39 -15.25 -0.78
N ILE A 72 -1.50 -16.56 -0.85
CA ILE A 72 -0.46 -17.47 -0.37
C ILE A 72 0.83 -17.29 -1.18
N MET A 73 0.73 -17.18 -2.50
CA MET A 73 1.89 -16.94 -3.38
C MET A 73 2.58 -15.61 -3.05
N LEU A 74 1.81 -14.55 -2.78
CA LEU A 74 2.38 -13.28 -2.35
C LEU A 74 3.16 -13.42 -1.06
N CYS A 75 2.60 -14.11 -0.07
CA CYS A 75 3.26 -14.31 1.21
C CYS A 75 4.56 -15.11 1.05
N ILE A 76 4.52 -16.19 0.30
CA ILE A 76 5.71 -17.04 0.04
C ILE A 76 6.77 -16.27 -0.73
N SER A 77 6.37 -15.50 -1.74
CA SER A 77 7.29 -14.70 -2.56
C SER A 77 8.08 -13.69 -1.71
N SER A 78 7.49 -13.21 -0.63
CA SER A 78 8.14 -12.25 0.27
C SER A 78 9.37 -12.84 0.98
N PHE A 79 9.46 -14.15 1.09
CA PHE A 79 10.59 -14.84 1.73
C PHE A 79 11.71 -15.25 0.77
N VAL A 80 11.46 -15.17 -0.54
CA VAL A 80 12.46 -15.54 -1.55
C VAL A 80 13.14 -14.28 -2.08
N PRO A 81 14.46 -14.10 -1.89
CA PRO A 81 15.15 -12.92 -2.41
C PRO A 81 15.22 -12.92 -3.94
N PHE A 82 15.30 -11.77 -4.55
CA PHE A 82 15.36 -11.49 -5.98
C PHE A 82 14.17 -12.04 -6.78
N VAL A 83 14.11 -13.34 -7.02
CA VAL A 83 13.03 -13.99 -7.78
C VAL A 83 11.69 -13.75 -7.12
N GLY A 84 11.61 -13.88 -5.81
CA GLY A 84 10.40 -13.61 -5.03
C GLY A 84 9.94 -12.17 -5.16
N SER A 85 10.87 -11.22 -5.16
CA SER A 85 10.55 -9.79 -5.34
C SER A 85 9.93 -9.52 -6.71
N ILE A 86 10.44 -10.14 -7.77
CA ILE A 86 9.90 -9.99 -9.12
C ILE A 86 8.50 -10.60 -9.20
N VAL A 87 8.32 -11.80 -8.66
CA VAL A 87 7.01 -12.49 -8.63
C VAL A 87 6.01 -11.67 -7.82
N ALA A 88 6.40 -11.18 -6.64
CA ALA A 88 5.54 -10.36 -5.79
C ALA A 88 5.13 -9.08 -6.50
N LEU A 89 6.04 -8.41 -7.21
CA LEU A 89 5.74 -7.19 -7.96
C LEU A 89 4.72 -7.47 -9.06
N VAL A 90 4.90 -8.52 -9.84
CA VAL A 90 3.96 -8.89 -10.91
C VAL A 90 2.57 -9.19 -10.33
N LEU A 91 2.53 -9.97 -9.25
CA LEU A 91 1.26 -10.29 -8.57
C LEU A 91 0.58 -9.03 -8.02
N LEU A 92 1.34 -8.12 -7.41
CA LEU A 92 0.81 -6.87 -6.86
C LEU A 92 0.27 -5.95 -7.96
N ILE A 93 0.94 -5.87 -9.10
CA ILE A 93 0.46 -5.09 -10.24
C ILE A 93 -0.91 -5.63 -10.71
N ILE A 94 -1.01 -6.93 -10.90
CA ILE A 94 -2.24 -7.57 -11.36
C ILE A 94 -3.36 -7.39 -10.32
N ILE A 95 -3.06 -7.64 -9.05
CA ILE A 95 -4.02 -7.47 -7.95
C ILE A 95 -4.49 -6.02 -7.87
N SER A 96 -3.59 -5.05 -7.97
CA SER A 96 -3.92 -3.62 -7.92
C SER A 96 -4.82 -3.21 -9.08
N MET A 97 -4.56 -3.73 -10.27
CA MET A 97 -5.40 -3.49 -11.45
C MET A 97 -6.80 -4.09 -11.26
N ASP A 98 -6.89 -5.28 -10.70
CA ASP A 98 -8.17 -5.93 -10.42
C ASP A 98 -8.96 -5.20 -9.33
N ILE A 99 -8.28 -4.72 -8.28
CA ILE A 99 -8.90 -3.89 -7.25
C ILE A 99 -9.48 -2.62 -7.89
N ALA A 100 -8.72 -1.94 -8.72
CA ALA A 100 -9.19 -0.74 -9.41
C ALA A 100 -10.44 -1.03 -10.24
N LYS A 101 -10.46 -2.10 -10.99
CA LYS A 101 -11.62 -2.52 -11.78
C LYS A 101 -12.84 -2.82 -10.90
N ASN A 102 -12.64 -3.49 -9.79
CA ASN A 102 -13.72 -3.83 -8.85
C ASN A 102 -14.31 -2.59 -8.16
N PHE A 103 -13.58 -1.47 -8.16
CA PHE A 103 -14.08 -0.18 -7.70
C PHE A 103 -14.51 0.75 -8.84
N GLY A 104 -14.61 0.22 -10.06
CA GLY A 104 -15.05 1.01 -11.23
C GLY A 104 -14.00 1.96 -11.79
N LYS A 105 -12.72 1.73 -11.48
CA LYS A 105 -11.61 2.52 -11.99
C LYS A 105 -10.91 1.82 -13.14
N ASP A 106 -10.11 2.56 -13.91
CA ASP A 106 -9.36 2.01 -15.03
C ASP A 106 -8.03 1.36 -14.61
N SER A 107 -7.34 0.75 -15.56
CA SER A 107 -6.06 0.08 -15.32
C SER A 107 -4.97 1.05 -14.88
N SER A 108 -4.99 2.30 -15.36
CA SER A 108 -4.04 3.33 -14.94
C SER A 108 -4.13 3.62 -13.45
N PHE A 109 -5.35 3.64 -12.91
CA PHE A 109 -5.56 3.80 -11.48
C PHE A 109 -4.98 2.62 -10.70
N GLY A 110 -5.12 1.39 -11.22
CA GLY A 110 -4.54 0.18 -10.63
C GLY A 110 -3.02 0.23 -10.57
N ILE A 111 -2.37 0.71 -11.62
CA ILE A 111 -0.92 0.91 -11.62
C ILE A 111 -0.53 1.93 -10.53
N GLY A 112 -1.30 2.99 -10.40
CA GLY A 112 -1.09 3.98 -9.32
C GLY A 112 -1.24 3.38 -7.93
N LEU A 113 -2.21 2.48 -7.72
CA LEU A 113 -2.37 1.77 -6.43
C LEU A 113 -1.13 0.95 -6.07
N CYS A 114 -0.47 0.36 -7.07
CA CYS A 114 0.73 -0.44 -6.84
C CYS A 114 1.95 0.42 -6.51
N PHE A 115 2.19 1.48 -7.28
CA PHE A 115 3.41 2.29 -7.18
C PHE A 115 3.29 3.51 -6.27
N LEU A 116 2.07 4.07 -6.14
CA LEU A 116 1.79 5.25 -5.31
C LEU A 116 0.62 4.97 -4.36
N PRO A 117 0.72 3.94 -3.50
CA PRO A 117 -0.40 3.56 -2.63
C PRO A 117 -0.78 4.67 -1.65
N PHE A 118 0.17 5.49 -1.19
CA PHE A 118 -0.08 6.58 -0.26
C PHE A 118 -0.95 7.69 -0.85
N VAL A 119 -1.10 7.76 -2.18
CA VAL A 119 -1.98 8.71 -2.88
C VAL A 119 -3.28 8.03 -3.30
N PHE A 120 -3.18 6.88 -3.94
CA PHE A 120 -4.33 6.24 -4.59
C PHE A 120 -5.25 5.49 -3.62
N TYR A 121 -4.73 4.88 -2.56
CA TYR A 121 -5.58 4.25 -1.55
C TYR A 121 -6.46 5.26 -0.81
N PRO A 122 -5.95 6.41 -0.36
CA PRO A 122 -6.83 7.46 0.18
C PRO A 122 -7.89 7.95 -0.80
N ILE A 123 -7.54 8.15 -2.07
CA ILE A 123 -8.49 8.55 -3.10
C ILE A 123 -9.59 7.50 -3.26
N LEU A 124 -9.20 6.23 -3.33
CA LEU A 124 -10.15 5.12 -3.48
C LEU A 124 -11.02 4.93 -2.24
N GLY A 125 -10.39 5.02 -1.05
CA GLY A 125 -11.07 4.78 0.23
C GLY A 125 -12.02 5.89 0.63
N PHE A 126 -11.60 7.15 0.51
CA PHE A 126 -12.39 8.32 0.92
C PHE A 126 -13.27 8.88 -0.20
N GLY A 127 -13.07 8.42 -1.45
CA GLY A 127 -13.87 8.86 -2.59
C GLY A 127 -15.21 8.13 -2.68
N ASP A 128 -15.94 8.42 -3.76
CA ASP A 128 -17.28 7.90 -3.99
C ASP A 128 -17.31 6.49 -4.61
N ALA A 129 -16.13 5.92 -4.94
CA ALA A 129 -16.06 4.60 -5.55
C ALA A 129 -16.64 3.52 -4.62
N ALA A 130 -17.50 2.66 -5.16
CA ALA A 130 -18.09 1.55 -4.44
C ALA A 130 -17.50 0.22 -4.91
N TYR A 131 -17.35 -0.71 -3.99
CA TYR A 131 -16.87 -2.05 -4.31
C TYR A 131 -17.95 -2.85 -5.04
N SER A 132 -17.62 -3.26 -6.27
CA SER A 132 -18.50 -4.07 -7.10
C SER A 132 -17.65 -5.11 -7.83
N PRO A 133 -17.52 -6.33 -7.28
CA PRO A 133 -16.62 -7.33 -7.85
C PRO A 133 -17.07 -7.76 -9.26
N ILE A 134 -16.16 -7.63 -10.21
CA ILE A 134 -16.38 -8.04 -11.59
C ILE A 134 -16.00 -9.51 -11.79
N ILE A 135 -15.00 -9.96 -11.07
CA ILE A 135 -14.50 -11.33 -11.14
C ILE A 135 -15.17 -12.15 -10.05
N GLU A 136 -16.03 -13.06 -10.43
CA GLU A 136 -16.62 -14.02 -9.50
C GLU A 136 -15.63 -15.14 -9.25
N THR A 137 -15.22 -15.31 -8.00
CA THR A 137 -14.43 -16.45 -7.57
C THR A 137 -15.39 -17.61 -7.28
N ASN A 138 -15.51 -18.50 -8.21
CA ASN A 138 -16.23 -19.74 -7.99
C ASN A 138 -15.36 -20.77 -7.30
#